data_4ec7abef13258fadd8ea624fd3c6b7e4
#
_entry.id   4ec7abef13258fadd8ea624fd3c6b7e4
#
_cell.length_a   1.000
_cell.length_b   1.000
_cell.length_c   1.000
_cell.angle_alpha   90.00
_cell.angle_beta   90.00
_cell.angle_gamma   90.00
#
_symmetry.space_group_name_H-M   'P 1'
#
loop_
_entity.id
_entity.type
_entity.pdbx_description
1 polymer ?
#
loop_
_entity_poly.entity_id
_entity_poly.type
_entity_poly.pdbx_seq_one_letter_code
_entity_poly.pdbx_strand_id
1 'polypeptide(L)'
;MTLQHEPTTPTSVAPQVLLGNHLKALKLPTFAREYEKVAMESAQDRADYPRYLLRLCELERIDRERRNVERRIRMARFSQVKSLDTFDFAAQPSINKPLVLELARCEWIEKRQNCIALGPSGTGKTHVALALGLAACQKGYSVAFTTAAALVHELMEARDERRLRALQKHLNTVKLLIVDELGYVPYTAVGSELLFDVFSQRYERGSTLVTSNLPFDEWTSVFGSERLTGALLDRLTHHVHILEMNGESFRLATSKKAQRRQTQAPQNHAPNGSTKTISQGDAEP
;
A
#
# COMPACT_ATOMS: atom_id res chain seq x y z
N MET A 1 39.36 56.18 -41.60
CA MET A 1 39.02 54.74 -41.55
C MET A 1 38.31 54.50 -40.22
N THR A 2 37.00 54.66 -40.21
CA THR A 2 36.18 54.73 -39.02
C THR A 2 35.46 53.35 -38.90
N LEU A 3 35.90 52.52 -37.93
CA LEU A 3 35.26 51.25 -37.62
C LEU A 3 33.96 51.54 -36.85
N GLN A 4 32.86 51.29 -37.50
CA GLN A 4 31.56 51.27 -36.87
C GLN A 4 31.40 49.97 -36.06
N HIS A 5 31.30 50.10 -34.76
CA HIS A 5 30.95 49.00 -33.85
C HIS A 5 29.40 48.88 -33.90
N GLU A 6 28.89 47.84 -34.57
CA GLU A 6 27.52 47.44 -34.44
C GLU A 6 27.24 46.91 -33.04
N PRO A 7 26.20 47.37 -32.33
CA PRO A 7 25.82 46.78 -31.06
C PRO A 7 25.13 45.43 -31.33
N THR A 8 25.80 44.35 -30.92
CA THR A 8 25.17 43.03 -30.84
C THR A 8 23.99 43.09 -29.89
N THR A 9 22.77 43.13 -30.41
CA THR A 9 21.55 42.98 -29.67
C THR A 9 21.55 41.60 -28.98
N PRO A 10 21.31 41.52 -27.63
CA PRO A 10 21.23 40.26 -26.95
C PRO A 10 20.02 39.53 -27.54
N THR A 11 20.22 38.30 -27.97
CA THR A 11 19.15 37.39 -28.45
C THR A 11 18.07 37.31 -27.38
N SER A 12 16.94 37.97 -27.57
CA SER A 12 15.85 37.94 -26.59
C SER A 12 15.29 36.52 -26.58
N VAL A 13 15.59 35.78 -25.52
CA VAL A 13 14.98 34.47 -25.26
C VAL A 13 13.48 34.66 -25.29
N ALA A 14 12.78 33.89 -26.13
CA ALA A 14 11.31 34.01 -26.26
C ALA A 14 10.67 33.89 -24.85
N PRO A 15 9.70 34.77 -24.54
CA PRO A 15 9.08 34.82 -23.20
C PRO A 15 8.58 33.46 -22.70
N GLN A 16 8.11 32.59 -23.61
CA GLN A 16 7.68 31.23 -23.26
C GLN A 16 8.81 30.34 -22.75
N VAL A 17 10.02 30.44 -23.33
CA VAL A 17 11.19 29.67 -22.88
C VAL A 17 11.62 30.13 -21.48
N LEU A 18 11.61 31.44 -21.25
CA LEU A 18 11.93 32.01 -19.95
C LEU A 18 10.91 31.61 -18.89
N LEU A 19 9.61 31.68 -19.22
CA LEU A 19 8.53 31.23 -18.36
C LEU A 19 8.69 29.75 -18.01
N GLY A 20 8.93 28.88 -18.98
CA GLY A 20 9.19 27.45 -18.76
C GLY A 20 10.33 27.20 -17.78
N ASN A 21 11.45 27.94 -17.93
CA ASN A 21 12.59 27.84 -17.02
C ASN A 21 12.24 28.28 -15.58
N HIS A 22 11.49 29.37 -15.42
CA HIS A 22 11.05 29.83 -14.11
C HIS A 22 10.09 28.84 -13.47
N LEU A 23 9.10 28.31 -14.21
CA LEU A 23 8.14 27.32 -13.68
C LEU A 23 8.86 26.03 -13.23
N LYS A 24 9.91 25.61 -13.96
CA LYS A 24 10.76 24.48 -13.55
C LYS A 24 11.55 24.80 -12.28
N ALA A 25 12.16 25.96 -12.18
CA ALA A 25 12.88 26.40 -11.00
C ALA A 25 11.98 26.51 -9.76
N LEU A 26 10.75 27.00 -9.93
CA LEU A 26 9.72 27.09 -8.89
C LEU A 26 9.06 25.73 -8.58
N LYS A 27 9.41 24.66 -9.29
CA LYS A 27 8.82 23.32 -9.13
C LYS A 27 7.30 23.32 -9.32
N LEU A 28 6.83 23.97 -10.39
CA LEU A 28 5.43 24.07 -10.81
C LEU A 28 5.19 23.32 -12.13
N PRO A 29 5.32 21.98 -12.16
CA PRO A 29 5.23 21.22 -13.40
C PRO A 29 3.83 21.19 -14.01
N THR A 30 2.78 21.33 -13.21
CA THR A 30 1.41 21.38 -13.71
C THR A 30 1.13 22.71 -14.40
N PHE A 31 1.64 23.82 -13.86
CA PHE A 31 1.61 25.10 -14.56
C PHE A 31 2.30 25.00 -15.92
N ALA A 32 3.51 24.43 -15.97
CA ALA A 32 4.26 24.29 -17.21
C ALA A 32 3.53 23.45 -18.29
N ARG A 33 2.72 22.49 -17.86
CA ARG A 33 1.95 21.60 -18.75
C ARG A 33 0.61 22.19 -19.17
N GLU A 34 -0.06 22.94 -18.30
CA GLU A 34 -1.47 23.29 -18.47
C GLU A 34 -1.69 24.79 -18.79
N TYR A 35 -0.68 25.68 -18.66
CA TYR A 35 -0.90 27.13 -18.72
C TYR A 35 -1.49 27.60 -20.04
N GLU A 36 -1.10 27.03 -21.19
CA GLU A 36 -1.62 27.42 -22.49
C GLU A 36 -3.07 26.98 -22.67
N LYS A 37 -3.38 25.73 -22.27
CA LYS A 37 -4.74 25.19 -22.33
C LYS A 37 -5.70 26.01 -21.48
N VAL A 38 -5.32 26.24 -20.21
CA VAL A 38 -6.15 27.02 -19.28
C VAL A 38 -6.30 28.50 -19.75
N ALA A 39 -5.28 29.06 -20.41
CA ALA A 39 -5.37 30.40 -21.00
C ALA A 39 -6.41 30.45 -22.12
N MET A 40 -6.42 29.47 -23.03
CA MET A 40 -7.43 29.38 -24.10
C MET A 40 -8.85 29.22 -23.55
N GLU A 41 -9.05 28.33 -22.59
CA GLU A 41 -10.33 28.12 -21.92
C GLU A 41 -10.80 29.40 -21.20
N SER A 42 -9.89 30.07 -20.48
CA SER A 42 -10.18 31.30 -19.76
C SER A 42 -10.56 32.47 -20.71
N ALA A 43 -9.94 32.53 -21.89
CA ALA A 43 -10.27 33.50 -22.90
C ALA A 43 -11.68 33.27 -23.49
N GLN A 44 -12.06 32.01 -23.73
CA GLN A 44 -13.40 31.62 -24.17
C GLN A 44 -14.47 31.99 -23.13
N ASP A 45 -14.18 31.74 -21.86
CA ASP A 45 -15.07 32.02 -20.71
C ASP A 45 -15.07 33.49 -20.32
N ARG A 46 -14.26 34.36 -20.96
CA ARG A 46 -14.02 35.77 -20.60
C ARG A 46 -13.64 35.92 -19.13
N ALA A 47 -12.85 34.94 -18.61
CA ALA A 47 -12.36 34.99 -17.26
C ALA A 47 -11.30 36.08 -17.09
N ASP A 48 -11.27 36.74 -15.94
CA ASP A 48 -10.23 37.68 -15.56
C ASP A 48 -8.90 36.99 -15.21
N TYR A 49 -7.82 37.75 -15.15
CA TYR A 49 -6.49 37.20 -14.82
C TYR A 49 -6.41 36.49 -13.45
N PRO A 50 -7.06 37.01 -12.39
CA PRO A 50 -7.13 36.29 -11.11
C PRO A 50 -7.77 34.90 -11.22
N ARG A 51 -8.86 34.76 -11.96
CA ARG A 51 -9.55 33.48 -12.19
C ARG A 51 -8.67 32.49 -12.98
N TYR A 52 -7.99 32.99 -14.02
CA TYR A 52 -7.01 32.18 -14.75
C TYR A 52 -5.90 31.62 -13.83
N LEU A 53 -5.28 32.50 -13.02
CA LEU A 53 -4.26 32.08 -12.08
C LEU A 53 -4.79 31.12 -11.00
N LEU A 54 -5.99 31.37 -10.49
CA LEU A 54 -6.63 30.50 -9.50
C LEU A 54 -6.82 29.09 -10.05
N ARG A 55 -7.34 28.93 -11.28
CA ARG A 55 -7.47 27.61 -11.93
C ARG A 55 -6.13 26.87 -12.00
N LEU A 56 -5.07 27.54 -12.41
CA LEU A 56 -3.73 26.92 -12.45
C LEU A 56 -3.22 26.51 -11.06
N CYS A 57 -3.43 27.35 -10.04
CA CYS A 57 -3.07 27.04 -8.66
C CYS A 57 -3.82 25.81 -8.13
N GLU A 58 -5.10 25.71 -8.43
CA GLU A 58 -5.94 24.57 -8.03
C GLU A 58 -5.46 23.28 -8.70
N LEU A 59 -5.18 23.31 -10.00
CA LEU A 59 -4.63 22.16 -10.73
C LEU A 59 -3.27 21.71 -10.16
N GLU A 60 -2.36 22.66 -9.91
CA GLU A 60 -1.05 22.33 -9.29
C GLU A 60 -1.23 21.74 -7.90
N ARG A 61 -2.16 22.26 -7.08
CA ARG A 61 -2.43 21.75 -5.74
C ARG A 61 -2.95 20.32 -5.78
N ILE A 62 -3.91 20.03 -6.66
CA ILE A 62 -4.48 18.69 -6.85
C ILE A 62 -3.40 17.70 -7.32
N ASP A 63 -2.64 18.07 -8.34
CA ASP A 63 -1.58 17.22 -8.90
C ASP A 63 -0.44 16.99 -7.90
N ARG A 64 -0.10 18.01 -7.11
CA ARG A 64 0.92 17.90 -6.05
C ARG A 64 0.49 16.93 -4.97
N GLU A 65 -0.77 17.01 -4.52
CA GLU A 65 -1.29 16.07 -3.52
C GLU A 65 -1.32 14.64 -4.09
N ARG A 66 -1.79 14.45 -5.32
CA ARG A 66 -1.76 13.15 -5.99
C ARG A 66 -0.34 12.56 -6.02
N ARG A 67 0.66 13.33 -6.47
CA ARG A 67 2.07 12.91 -6.49
C ARG A 67 2.61 12.59 -5.10
N ASN A 68 2.18 13.33 -4.08
CA ASN A 68 2.56 13.08 -2.70
C ASN A 68 1.98 11.76 -2.20
N VAL A 69 0.71 11.47 -2.47
CA VAL A 69 0.06 10.21 -2.14
C VAL A 69 0.75 9.04 -2.85
N GLU A 70 0.97 9.14 -4.16
CA GLU A 70 1.68 8.11 -4.93
C GLU A 70 3.08 7.83 -4.36
N ARG A 71 3.81 8.88 -3.96
CA ARG A 71 5.11 8.74 -3.32
C ARG A 71 5.02 8.03 -1.97
N ARG A 72 4.03 8.37 -1.12
CA ARG A 72 3.82 7.70 0.19
C ARG A 72 3.50 6.22 0.00
N ILE A 73 2.61 5.88 -0.95
CA ILE A 73 2.26 4.49 -1.29
C ILE A 73 3.51 3.71 -1.73
N ARG A 74 4.34 4.29 -2.60
CA ARG A 74 5.58 3.66 -3.05
C ARG A 74 6.57 3.45 -1.90
N MET A 75 6.71 4.44 -1.02
CA MET A 75 7.60 4.36 0.14
C MET A 75 7.12 3.38 1.20
N ALA A 76 5.82 3.14 1.30
CA ALA A 76 5.24 2.20 2.24
C ALA A 76 5.62 0.73 1.94
N ARG A 77 6.04 0.40 0.72
CA ARG A 77 6.46 -0.95 0.28
C ARG A 77 5.37 -2.00 0.50
N PHE A 78 4.11 -1.65 0.24
CA PHE A 78 3.02 -2.62 0.32
C PHE A 78 3.29 -3.83 -0.60
N SER A 79 3.01 -5.03 -0.11
CA SER A 79 3.07 -6.26 -0.92
C SER A 79 2.07 -6.23 -2.08
N GLN A 80 0.92 -5.61 -1.85
CA GLN A 80 -0.13 -5.36 -2.83
C GLN A 80 -0.89 -4.09 -2.43
N VAL A 81 -1.45 -3.37 -3.40
CA VAL A 81 -2.37 -2.27 -3.11
C VAL A 81 -3.78 -2.84 -2.96
N LYS A 82 -4.35 -2.71 -1.77
CA LYS A 82 -5.71 -3.13 -1.42
C LYS A 82 -6.49 -1.94 -0.87
N SER A 83 -7.78 -1.83 -1.22
CA SER A 83 -8.69 -0.83 -0.65
C SER A 83 -9.83 -1.51 0.11
N LEU A 84 -10.51 -0.76 0.98
CA LEU A 84 -11.70 -1.25 1.67
C LEU A 84 -12.87 -1.47 0.70
N ASP A 85 -12.90 -0.75 -0.43
CA ASP A 85 -13.95 -0.92 -1.45
C ASP A 85 -13.91 -2.30 -2.09
N THR A 86 -12.73 -2.93 -2.13
CA THR A 86 -12.54 -4.28 -2.68
C THR A 86 -12.67 -5.38 -1.62
N PHE A 87 -12.94 -5.02 -0.37
CA PHE A 87 -13.11 -5.97 0.72
C PHE A 87 -14.57 -6.43 0.81
N ASP A 88 -14.81 -7.74 0.69
CA ASP A 88 -16.14 -8.32 0.82
C ASP A 88 -16.50 -8.54 2.31
N PHE A 89 -17.15 -7.54 2.91
CA PHE A 89 -17.62 -7.61 4.29
C PHE A 89 -18.73 -8.66 4.46
N ALA A 90 -19.49 -8.98 3.40
CA ALA A 90 -20.54 -9.99 3.48
C ALA A 90 -19.97 -11.41 3.59
N ALA A 91 -18.81 -11.63 2.99
CA ALA A 91 -18.08 -12.89 3.11
C ALA A 91 -17.40 -13.09 4.48
N GLN A 92 -17.30 -12.02 5.29
CA GLN A 92 -16.69 -12.04 6.61
C GLN A 92 -17.57 -11.35 7.67
N PRO A 93 -18.70 -11.94 8.03
CA PRO A 93 -19.68 -11.31 8.92
C PRO A 93 -19.19 -11.12 10.36
N SER A 94 -18.12 -11.81 10.77
CA SER A 94 -17.51 -11.67 12.09
C SER A 94 -16.75 -10.35 12.27
N ILE A 95 -16.39 -9.66 11.17
CA ILE A 95 -15.66 -8.40 11.24
C ILE A 95 -16.58 -7.27 11.71
N ASN A 96 -16.10 -6.52 12.69
CA ASN A 96 -16.74 -5.26 13.10
C ASN A 96 -16.51 -4.19 12.00
N LYS A 97 -17.39 -4.19 10.98
CA LYS A 97 -17.33 -3.22 9.87
C LYS A 97 -17.33 -1.76 10.33
N PRO A 98 -18.20 -1.33 11.27
CA PRO A 98 -18.17 0.02 11.83
C PRO A 98 -16.78 0.41 12.34
N LEU A 99 -16.13 -0.44 13.13
CA LEU A 99 -14.78 -0.20 13.65
C LEU A 99 -13.75 -0.09 12.54
N VAL A 100 -13.79 -0.94 11.50
CA VAL A 100 -12.88 -0.85 10.35
C VAL A 100 -13.05 0.48 9.62
N LEU A 101 -14.29 0.95 9.43
CA LEU A 101 -14.57 2.24 8.78
C LEU A 101 -14.14 3.44 9.66
N GLU A 102 -14.25 3.32 10.98
CA GLU A 102 -13.72 4.30 11.92
C GLU A 102 -12.18 4.36 11.83
N LEU A 103 -11.49 3.21 11.85
CA LEU A 103 -10.05 3.14 11.70
C LEU A 103 -9.56 3.73 10.37
N ALA A 104 -10.34 3.61 9.29
CA ALA A 104 -10.03 4.22 8.00
C ALA A 104 -10.03 5.76 8.03
N ARG A 105 -10.63 6.37 9.05
CA ARG A 105 -10.53 7.82 9.30
C ARG A 105 -9.15 8.23 9.79
N CYS A 106 -8.33 7.28 10.25
CA CYS A 106 -6.93 7.46 10.68
C CYS A 106 -6.74 8.33 11.93
N GLU A 107 -7.79 8.67 12.67
CA GLU A 107 -7.70 9.49 13.90
C GLU A 107 -6.88 8.80 15.00
N TRP A 108 -6.91 7.46 15.04
CA TRP A 108 -6.12 6.64 15.95
C TRP A 108 -4.60 6.79 15.73
N ILE A 109 -4.18 7.10 14.49
CA ILE A 109 -2.75 7.35 14.17
C ILE A 109 -2.28 8.66 14.80
N GLU A 110 -3.10 9.70 14.80
CA GLU A 110 -2.79 10.96 15.48
C GLU A 110 -2.67 10.79 17.00
N LYS A 111 -3.57 9.94 17.55
CA LYS A 111 -3.58 9.59 18.98
C LYS A 111 -2.50 8.57 19.35
N ARG A 112 -1.67 8.11 18.40
CA ARG A 112 -0.62 7.10 18.59
C ARG A 112 -1.13 5.79 19.19
N GLN A 113 -2.35 5.42 18.85
CA GLN A 113 -2.96 4.15 19.25
C GLN A 113 -2.51 3.05 18.30
N ASN A 114 -2.62 1.81 18.73
CA ASN A 114 -2.30 0.63 17.96
C ASN A 114 -3.55 -0.04 17.40
N CYS A 115 -3.37 -0.91 16.43
CA CYS A 115 -4.40 -1.79 15.93
C CYS A 115 -3.84 -3.22 15.82
N ILE A 116 -4.60 -4.20 16.29
CA ILE A 116 -4.21 -5.62 16.18
C ILE A 116 -5.36 -6.38 15.52
N ALA A 117 -5.07 -7.04 14.40
CA ALA A 117 -6.02 -7.89 13.69
C ALA A 117 -5.67 -9.37 13.97
N LEU A 118 -6.57 -10.06 14.68
CA LEU A 118 -6.42 -11.46 15.09
C LEU A 118 -7.39 -12.37 14.34
N GLY A 119 -7.01 -13.61 14.11
CA GLY A 119 -7.91 -14.64 13.59
C GLY A 119 -7.24 -15.62 12.63
N PRO A 120 -7.91 -16.70 12.22
CA PRO A 120 -7.38 -17.75 11.37
C PRO A 120 -6.82 -17.26 10.03
N SER A 121 -6.00 -18.08 9.38
CA SER A 121 -5.46 -17.75 8.05
C SER A 121 -6.57 -17.63 7.00
N GLY A 122 -6.45 -16.64 6.10
CA GLY A 122 -7.39 -16.44 5.00
C GLY A 122 -8.64 -15.63 5.33
N THR A 123 -8.77 -15.07 6.55
CA THR A 123 -9.92 -14.25 6.97
C THR A 123 -9.86 -12.79 6.48
N GLY A 124 -8.76 -12.38 5.83
CA GLY A 124 -8.63 -11.04 5.26
C GLY A 124 -7.87 -10.02 6.11
N LYS A 125 -7.18 -10.43 7.19
CA LYS A 125 -6.37 -9.56 8.06
C LYS A 125 -5.40 -8.68 7.28
N THR A 126 -4.56 -9.29 6.45
CA THR A 126 -3.61 -8.56 5.58
C THR A 126 -4.31 -7.60 4.64
N HIS A 127 -5.48 -7.98 4.09
CA HIS A 127 -6.25 -7.09 3.22
C HIS A 127 -6.68 -5.83 3.98
N VAL A 128 -7.27 -5.99 5.17
CA VAL A 128 -7.70 -4.85 6.00
C VAL A 128 -6.50 -4.01 6.43
N ALA A 129 -5.38 -4.64 6.82
CA ALA A 129 -4.15 -3.93 7.19
C ALA A 129 -3.60 -3.07 6.03
N LEU A 130 -3.53 -3.63 4.83
CA LEU A 130 -3.10 -2.91 3.62
C LEU A 130 -4.07 -1.78 3.24
N ALA A 131 -5.38 -2.02 3.37
CA ALA A 131 -6.39 -1.02 3.08
C ALA A 131 -6.36 0.16 4.07
N LEU A 132 -6.18 -0.11 5.35
CA LEU A 132 -5.97 0.93 6.38
C LEU A 132 -4.66 1.69 6.14
N GLY A 133 -3.58 0.99 5.73
CA GLY A 133 -2.33 1.61 5.32
C GLY A 133 -2.48 2.53 4.10
N LEU A 134 -3.25 2.10 3.10
CA LEU A 134 -3.58 2.93 1.93
C LEU A 134 -4.36 4.18 2.33
N ALA A 135 -5.37 4.04 3.17
CA ALA A 135 -6.13 5.17 3.70
C ALA A 135 -5.23 6.16 4.47
N ALA A 136 -4.28 5.66 5.25
CA ALA A 136 -3.30 6.48 5.95
C ALA A 136 -2.39 7.25 4.97
N CYS A 137 -1.89 6.62 3.89
CA CYS A 137 -1.12 7.29 2.84
C CYS A 137 -1.93 8.42 2.17
N GLN A 138 -3.21 8.18 1.88
CA GLN A 138 -4.13 9.17 1.30
C GLN A 138 -4.39 10.34 2.25
N LYS A 139 -4.46 10.09 3.56
CA LYS A 139 -4.59 11.12 4.61
C LYS A 139 -3.30 11.88 4.90
N GLY A 140 -2.18 11.53 4.27
CA GLY A 140 -0.92 12.25 4.41
C GLY A 140 0.09 11.63 5.37
N TYR A 141 -0.22 10.50 6.00
CA TYR A 141 0.69 9.81 6.92
C TYR A 141 1.77 9.03 6.19
N SER A 142 2.96 9.00 6.79
CA SER A 142 4.02 8.09 6.36
C SER A 142 3.74 6.69 6.90
N VAL A 143 3.78 5.70 6.03
CA VAL A 143 3.50 4.30 6.34
C VAL A 143 4.70 3.45 5.96
N ALA A 144 5.01 2.42 6.74
CA ALA A 144 5.88 1.32 6.35
C ALA A 144 5.16 0.00 6.56
N PHE A 145 5.28 -0.90 5.59
CA PHE A 145 4.73 -2.25 5.64
C PHE A 145 5.87 -3.26 5.57
N THR A 146 5.80 -4.27 6.43
CA THR A 146 6.72 -5.42 6.41
C THR A 146 6.02 -6.64 7.01
N THR A 147 6.49 -7.84 6.71
CA THR A 147 6.12 -9.01 7.51
C THR A 147 7.02 -9.10 8.75
N ALA A 148 6.53 -9.72 9.82
CA ALA A 148 7.31 -9.85 11.03
C ALA A 148 8.63 -10.63 10.79
N ALA A 149 8.59 -11.68 9.98
CA ALA A 149 9.78 -12.45 9.62
C ALA A 149 10.80 -11.61 8.84
N ALA A 150 10.35 -10.83 7.84
CA ALA A 150 11.23 -9.94 7.07
C ALA A 150 11.83 -8.84 7.95
N LEU A 151 11.05 -8.29 8.88
CA LEU A 151 11.54 -7.27 9.81
C LEU A 151 12.63 -7.83 10.73
N VAL A 152 12.42 -9.02 11.31
CA VAL A 152 13.43 -9.67 12.15
C VAL A 152 14.72 -9.92 11.36
N HIS A 153 14.58 -10.41 10.13
CA HIS A 153 15.74 -10.65 9.26
C HIS A 153 16.51 -9.35 8.98
N GLU A 154 15.82 -8.28 8.57
CA GLU A 154 16.41 -6.96 8.30
C GLU A 154 17.09 -6.37 9.55
N LEU A 155 16.50 -6.56 10.74
CA LEU A 155 17.08 -6.11 12.01
C LEU A 155 18.36 -6.87 12.37
N MET A 156 18.39 -8.19 12.14
CA MET A 156 19.58 -9.01 12.38
C MET A 156 20.72 -8.64 11.43
N GLU A 157 20.44 -8.51 10.12
CA GLU A 157 21.41 -8.04 9.13
C GLU A 157 21.94 -6.63 9.49
N ALA A 158 21.03 -5.71 9.79
CA ALA A 158 21.40 -4.34 10.15
C ALA A 158 22.26 -4.28 11.42
N ARG A 159 22.07 -5.20 12.39
CA ARG A 159 22.91 -5.33 13.56
C ARG A 159 24.32 -5.79 13.17
N ASP A 160 24.42 -6.84 12.36
CA ASP A 160 25.70 -7.43 11.97
C ASP A 160 26.53 -6.45 11.09
N GLU A 161 25.82 -5.64 10.27
CA GLU A 161 26.43 -4.57 9.46
C GLU A 161 26.59 -3.22 10.21
N ARG A 162 26.35 -3.17 11.52
CA ARG A 162 26.42 -1.96 12.35
C ARG A 162 25.50 -0.82 11.89
N ARG A 163 24.40 -1.12 11.16
CA ARG A 163 23.39 -0.17 10.66
C ARG A 163 22.12 -0.14 11.49
N LEU A 164 22.02 -0.93 12.57
CA LEU A 164 20.81 -1.10 13.36
C LEU A 164 20.19 0.23 13.82
N ARG A 165 21.00 1.17 14.30
CA ARG A 165 20.52 2.49 14.76
C ARG A 165 19.86 3.29 13.64
N ALA A 166 20.38 3.21 12.40
CA ALA A 166 19.80 3.90 11.25
C ALA A 166 18.45 3.30 10.86
N LEU A 167 18.33 1.96 10.87
CA LEU A 167 17.08 1.25 10.61
C LEU A 167 16.03 1.56 11.68
N GLN A 168 16.38 1.46 12.96
CA GLN A 168 15.48 1.82 14.08
C GLN A 168 15.01 3.28 13.99
N LYS A 169 15.92 4.21 13.67
CA LYS A 169 15.56 5.60 13.45
C LYS A 169 14.56 5.74 12.31
N HIS A 170 14.78 5.06 11.19
CA HIS A 170 13.83 5.06 10.06
C HIS A 170 12.46 4.53 10.48
N LEU A 171 12.41 3.36 11.12
CA LEU A 171 11.15 2.78 11.62
C LEU A 171 10.42 3.71 12.60
N ASN A 172 11.14 4.46 13.42
CA ASN A 172 10.55 5.43 14.37
C ASN A 172 10.05 6.73 13.71
N THR A 173 10.49 7.05 12.48
CA THR A 173 10.01 8.25 11.76
C THR A 173 8.67 8.05 11.09
N VAL A 174 8.28 6.82 10.77
CA VAL A 174 6.98 6.56 10.13
C VAL A 174 5.84 6.66 11.14
N LYS A 175 4.74 7.27 10.72
CA LYS A 175 3.56 7.45 11.58
C LYS A 175 2.84 6.14 11.84
N LEU A 176 2.77 5.25 10.84
CA LEU A 176 2.17 3.94 10.93
C LEU A 176 3.15 2.86 10.47
N LEU A 177 3.49 1.94 11.35
CA LEU A 177 4.21 0.70 11.00
C LEU A 177 3.20 -0.44 10.95
N ILE A 178 3.15 -1.15 9.82
CA ILE A 178 2.33 -2.35 9.64
C ILE A 178 3.27 -3.56 9.68
N VAL A 179 3.05 -4.45 10.64
CA VAL A 179 3.78 -5.70 10.82
C VAL A 179 2.81 -6.85 10.59
N ASP A 180 2.90 -7.44 9.42
CA ASP A 180 2.02 -8.53 8.99
C ASP A 180 2.57 -9.90 9.42
N GLU A 181 1.68 -10.86 9.65
CA GLU A 181 2.02 -12.26 9.96
C GLU A 181 2.88 -12.45 11.23
N LEU A 182 2.60 -11.66 12.28
CA LEU A 182 3.28 -11.86 13.56
C LEU A 182 2.90 -13.25 14.14
N GLY A 183 3.91 -14.04 14.47
CA GLY A 183 3.72 -15.36 15.07
C GLY A 183 3.57 -16.50 14.05
N TYR A 184 3.77 -16.26 12.76
CA TYR A 184 3.71 -17.34 11.76
C TYR A 184 4.85 -18.36 11.90
N VAL A 185 6.02 -17.92 12.36
CA VAL A 185 7.19 -18.76 12.68
C VAL A 185 7.80 -18.31 14.00
N PRO A 186 8.37 -19.26 14.81
CA PRO A 186 9.10 -18.90 16.01
C PRO A 186 10.35 -18.08 15.67
N TYR A 187 10.67 -17.11 16.51
CA TYR A 187 11.87 -16.30 16.37
C TYR A 187 13.03 -16.84 17.22
N THR A 188 14.25 -16.54 16.82
CA THR A 188 15.41 -16.71 17.70
C THR A 188 15.33 -15.73 18.87
N ALA A 189 15.97 -16.02 19.99
CA ALA A 189 15.99 -15.11 21.15
C ALA A 189 16.41 -13.69 20.75
N VAL A 190 17.47 -13.59 19.96
CA VAL A 190 17.95 -12.29 19.43
C VAL A 190 16.92 -11.60 18.52
N GLY A 191 16.26 -12.35 17.65
CA GLY A 191 15.20 -11.80 16.79
C GLY A 191 14.03 -11.27 17.60
N SER A 192 13.63 -11.99 18.66
CA SER A 192 12.58 -11.57 19.58
C SER A 192 12.93 -10.28 20.32
N GLU A 193 14.19 -10.18 20.83
CA GLU A 193 14.68 -8.97 21.51
C GLU A 193 14.70 -7.75 20.56
N LEU A 194 15.21 -7.92 19.34
CA LEU A 194 15.25 -6.85 18.35
C LEU A 194 13.85 -6.37 17.95
N LEU A 195 12.91 -7.28 17.79
CA LEU A 195 11.52 -6.96 17.48
C LEU A 195 10.84 -6.25 18.66
N PHE A 196 11.08 -6.73 19.89
CA PHE A 196 10.63 -6.06 21.11
C PHE A 196 11.16 -4.62 21.21
N ASP A 197 12.45 -4.40 20.91
CA ASP A 197 13.04 -3.07 20.90
C ASP A 197 12.33 -2.12 19.91
N VAL A 198 11.97 -2.59 18.71
CA VAL A 198 11.22 -1.79 17.74
C VAL A 198 9.86 -1.36 18.30
N PHE A 199 9.09 -2.31 18.84
CA PHE A 199 7.78 -1.97 19.42
C PHE A 199 7.90 -1.06 20.65
N SER A 200 8.90 -1.30 21.51
CA SER A 200 9.17 -0.48 22.69
C SER A 200 9.56 0.97 22.33
N GLN A 201 10.38 1.15 21.30
CA GLN A 201 10.77 2.48 20.85
C GLN A 201 9.61 3.23 20.18
N ARG A 202 8.64 2.53 19.63
CA ARG A 202 7.45 3.10 19.01
C ARG A 202 6.31 3.39 19.99
N TYR A 203 6.35 2.77 21.17
CA TYR A 203 5.35 2.97 22.21
C TYR A 203 5.14 4.46 22.49
N GLU A 204 3.90 4.94 22.41
CA GLU A 204 3.47 6.35 22.54
C GLU A 204 4.12 7.37 21.56
N ARG A 205 4.86 6.89 20.57
CA ARG A 205 5.54 7.75 19.58
C ARG A 205 4.98 7.61 18.17
N GLY A 206 4.50 6.43 17.83
CA GLY A 206 3.90 6.14 16.54
C GLY A 206 2.99 4.93 16.60
N SER A 207 2.00 4.88 15.74
CA SER A 207 1.04 3.77 15.68
C SER A 207 1.65 2.54 15.03
N THR A 208 1.25 1.39 15.55
CA THR A 208 1.61 0.09 14.97
C THR A 208 0.34 -0.71 14.69
N LEU A 209 0.26 -1.28 13.49
CA LEU A 209 -0.77 -2.24 13.13
C LEU A 209 -0.14 -3.61 12.99
N VAL A 210 -0.62 -4.58 13.77
CA VAL A 210 -0.11 -5.95 13.75
C VAL A 210 -1.21 -6.87 13.24
N THR A 211 -0.87 -7.82 12.37
CA THR A 211 -1.76 -8.95 12.10
C THR A 211 -1.16 -10.24 12.65
N SER A 212 -1.98 -11.08 13.27
CA SER A 212 -1.55 -12.39 13.77
C SER A 212 -2.65 -13.43 13.54
N ASN A 213 -2.22 -14.65 13.26
CA ASN A 213 -3.09 -15.81 13.24
C ASN A 213 -3.18 -16.52 14.59
N LEU A 214 -2.36 -16.09 15.55
CA LEU A 214 -2.32 -16.63 16.90
C LEU A 214 -3.04 -15.70 17.87
N PRO A 215 -3.82 -16.23 18.81
CA PRO A 215 -4.31 -15.48 19.95
C PRO A 215 -3.15 -15.08 20.88
N PHE A 216 -3.37 -14.12 21.77
CA PHE A 216 -2.30 -13.55 22.60
C PHE A 216 -1.61 -14.54 23.53
N ASP A 217 -2.32 -15.53 24.02
CA ASP A 217 -1.82 -16.59 24.91
C ASP A 217 -0.79 -17.51 24.23
N GLU A 218 -0.86 -17.63 22.90
CA GLU A 218 0.09 -18.39 22.12
C GLU A 218 1.36 -17.61 21.73
N TRP A 219 1.41 -16.29 21.93
CA TRP A 219 2.56 -15.46 21.54
C TRP A 219 3.84 -15.83 22.28
N THR A 220 3.73 -16.38 23.51
CA THR A 220 4.90 -16.85 24.25
C THR A 220 5.67 -17.95 23.50
N SER A 221 4.96 -18.82 22.78
CA SER A 221 5.60 -19.88 21.97
C SER A 221 6.43 -19.31 20.81
N VAL A 222 6.10 -18.11 20.35
CA VAL A 222 6.78 -17.42 19.23
C VAL A 222 7.98 -16.62 19.70
N PHE A 223 7.83 -15.89 20.82
CA PHE A 223 8.88 -15.04 21.38
C PHE A 223 9.85 -15.78 22.30
N GLY A 224 9.49 -17.00 22.72
CA GLY A 224 10.35 -17.89 23.53
C GLY A 224 10.57 -17.45 24.98
N SER A 225 9.99 -16.33 25.42
CA SER A 225 10.12 -15.78 26.76
C SER A 225 8.81 -15.18 27.25
N GLU A 226 8.26 -15.70 28.32
CA GLU A 226 7.02 -15.20 28.94
C GLU A 226 7.16 -13.74 29.39
N ARG A 227 8.30 -13.40 30.01
CA ARG A 227 8.60 -12.03 30.43
C ARG A 227 8.64 -11.02 29.26
N LEU A 228 9.31 -11.41 28.16
CA LEU A 228 9.40 -10.58 26.98
C LEU A 228 8.03 -10.40 26.33
N THR A 229 7.26 -11.49 26.21
CA THR A 229 5.91 -11.48 25.64
C THR A 229 4.95 -10.63 26.45
N GLY A 230 4.96 -10.77 27.78
CA GLY A 230 4.15 -9.96 28.67
C GLY A 230 4.46 -8.45 28.53
N ALA A 231 5.74 -8.08 28.55
CA ALA A 231 6.15 -6.70 28.37
C ALA A 231 5.85 -6.13 26.97
N LEU A 232 5.84 -6.98 25.94
CA LEU A 232 5.43 -6.61 24.57
C LEU A 232 3.94 -6.35 24.48
N LEU A 233 3.14 -7.29 25.01
CA LEU A 233 1.68 -7.17 25.03
C LEU A 233 1.24 -5.93 25.80
N ASP A 234 1.81 -5.68 26.98
CA ASP A 234 1.53 -4.46 27.75
C ASP A 234 1.67 -3.18 26.91
N ARG A 235 2.75 -3.05 26.13
CA ARG A 235 2.98 -1.89 25.27
C ARG A 235 2.06 -1.83 24.06
N LEU A 236 1.79 -2.97 23.43
CA LEU A 236 0.95 -3.01 22.23
C LEU A 236 -0.53 -2.81 22.56
N THR A 237 -0.98 -3.29 23.75
CA THR A 237 -2.39 -3.29 24.13
C THR A 237 -2.81 -2.10 25.00
N HIS A 238 -1.89 -1.26 25.46
CA HIS A 238 -2.19 -0.10 26.32
C HIS A 238 -3.23 0.84 25.71
N HIS A 239 -3.11 1.14 24.41
CA HIS A 239 -4.09 1.90 23.62
C HIS A 239 -4.30 1.19 22.28
N VAL A 240 -5.22 0.24 22.23
CA VAL A 240 -5.36 -0.66 21.08
C VAL A 240 -6.80 -0.79 20.58
N HIS A 241 -6.94 -0.89 19.28
CA HIS A 241 -8.15 -1.36 18.61
C HIS A 241 -7.93 -2.82 18.19
N ILE A 242 -8.76 -3.74 18.67
CA ILE A 242 -8.65 -5.15 18.31
C ILE A 242 -9.72 -5.47 17.27
N LEU A 243 -9.28 -6.02 16.14
CA LEU A 243 -10.12 -6.54 15.08
C LEU A 243 -10.09 -8.06 15.12
N GLU A 244 -11.12 -8.66 15.67
CA GLU A 244 -11.30 -10.12 15.65
C GLU A 244 -11.92 -10.53 14.31
N MET A 245 -11.22 -11.41 13.59
CA MET A 245 -11.58 -11.84 12.25
C MET A 245 -11.80 -13.36 12.22
N ASN A 246 -12.81 -13.82 12.96
CA ASN A 246 -13.13 -15.23 13.20
C ASN A 246 -14.11 -15.76 12.13
N GLY A 247 -13.67 -15.84 10.87
CA GLY A 247 -14.49 -16.33 9.77
C GLY A 247 -13.85 -17.51 9.04
N GLU A 248 -14.60 -18.07 8.09
CA GLU A 248 -14.05 -19.08 7.19
C GLU A 248 -12.98 -18.46 6.26
N SER A 249 -12.01 -19.28 5.87
CA SER A 249 -10.98 -18.83 4.93
C SER A 249 -11.56 -18.50 3.56
N PHE A 250 -11.56 -17.24 3.19
CA PHE A 250 -11.96 -16.76 1.87
C PHE A 250 -11.14 -17.41 0.75
N ARG A 251 -9.85 -17.65 0.99
CA ARG A 251 -8.95 -18.34 0.03
C ARG A 251 -9.43 -19.76 -0.26
N LEU A 252 -9.80 -20.52 0.79
CA LEU A 252 -10.31 -21.87 0.63
C LEU A 252 -11.70 -21.89 -0.04
N ALA A 253 -12.59 -20.96 0.34
CA ALA A 253 -13.91 -20.85 -0.29
C ALA A 253 -13.81 -20.52 -1.79
N THR A 254 -12.92 -19.62 -2.17
CA THR A 254 -12.68 -19.23 -3.58
C THR A 254 -12.07 -20.39 -4.38
N SER A 255 -11.09 -21.11 -3.82
CA SER A 255 -10.49 -22.29 -4.48
C SER A 255 -11.51 -23.40 -4.69
N LYS A 256 -12.35 -23.69 -3.70
CA LYS A 256 -13.44 -24.68 -3.83
C LYS A 256 -14.45 -24.27 -4.90
N LYS A 257 -14.81 -22.99 -5.01
CA LYS A 257 -15.69 -22.48 -6.07
C LYS A 257 -15.05 -22.62 -7.46
N ALA A 258 -13.76 -22.34 -7.59
CA ALA A 258 -13.03 -22.47 -8.85
C ALA A 258 -12.95 -23.93 -9.30
N GLN A 259 -12.64 -24.87 -8.41
CA GLN A 259 -12.64 -26.30 -8.70
C GLN A 259 -14.03 -26.82 -9.14
N ARG A 260 -15.10 -26.42 -8.45
CA ARG A 260 -16.47 -26.80 -8.83
C ARG A 260 -16.86 -26.28 -10.21
N ARG A 261 -16.40 -25.10 -10.62
CA ARG A 261 -16.64 -24.56 -11.96
C ARG A 261 -15.87 -25.33 -13.05
N GLN A 262 -14.65 -25.79 -12.76
CA GLN A 262 -13.86 -26.61 -13.71
C GLN A 262 -14.44 -28.02 -13.90
N THR A 263 -14.99 -28.61 -12.83
CA THR A 263 -15.64 -29.95 -12.94
C THR A 263 -17.03 -29.91 -13.57
N GLN A 264 -17.66 -28.73 -13.64
CA GLN A 264 -18.97 -28.53 -14.27
C GLN A 264 -18.90 -28.01 -15.72
N ALA A 265 -17.71 -27.76 -16.26
CA ALA A 265 -17.56 -27.45 -17.69
C ALA A 265 -17.92 -28.67 -18.53
N PRO A 266 -18.90 -28.59 -19.45
CA PRO A 266 -19.31 -29.74 -20.26
C PRO A 266 -18.12 -30.19 -21.12
N GLN A 267 -17.75 -31.46 -21.00
CA GLN A 267 -16.87 -32.11 -21.96
C GLN A 267 -17.62 -32.18 -23.30
N ASN A 268 -17.29 -31.27 -24.20
CA ASN A 268 -17.76 -31.36 -25.57
C ASN A 268 -17.18 -32.65 -26.18
N HIS A 269 -18.01 -33.71 -26.20
CA HIS A 269 -17.77 -34.90 -27.00
C HIS A 269 -17.76 -34.44 -28.45
N ALA A 270 -16.60 -34.51 -29.08
CA ALA A 270 -16.52 -34.46 -30.54
C ALA A 270 -17.29 -35.66 -31.13
N PRO A 271 -18.17 -35.48 -32.13
CA PRO A 271 -18.85 -36.58 -32.75
C PRO A 271 -17.86 -37.43 -33.57
N ASN A 272 -17.78 -38.71 -33.23
CA ASN A 272 -17.07 -39.74 -34.00
C ASN A 272 -17.52 -39.71 -35.46
N GLY A 273 -16.62 -39.34 -36.35
CA GLY A 273 -16.82 -39.45 -37.78
C GLY A 273 -16.95 -40.91 -38.23
N SER A 274 -18.11 -41.26 -38.72
CA SER A 274 -18.41 -42.56 -39.33
C SER A 274 -17.57 -42.74 -40.59
N THR A 275 -16.63 -43.66 -40.56
CA THR A 275 -15.91 -44.15 -41.76
C THR A 275 -16.85 -45.03 -42.57
N LYS A 276 -17.30 -44.57 -43.73
CA LYS A 276 -17.98 -45.41 -44.74
C LYS A 276 -16.94 -46.29 -45.44
N THR A 277 -17.04 -47.56 -45.19
CA THR A 277 -16.36 -48.62 -45.96
C THR A 277 -17.00 -48.71 -47.31
N ILE A 278 -16.27 -48.45 -48.37
CA ILE A 278 -16.68 -48.77 -49.78
C ILE A 278 -16.16 -50.16 -50.09
N SER A 279 -17.05 -51.09 -50.22
CA SER A 279 -16.78 -52.41 -50.78
C SER A 279 -16.61 -52.33 -52.34
N GLN A 280 -15.43 -52.67 -52.80
CA GLN A 280 -15.25 -53.00 -54.25
C GLN A 280 -15.60 -54.45 -54.45
N GLY A 281 -16.54 -54.64 -55.33
CA GLY A 281 -16.96 -55.96 -55.82
C GLY A 281 -16.03 -56.49 -56.90
N ASP A 282 -15.92 -57.78 -56.88
CA ASP A 282 -15.21 -58.65 -57.84
C ASP A 282 -15.71 -58.54 -59.27
N ALA A 283 -14.79 -58.67 -60.20
CA ALA A 283 -15.07 -59.23 -61.52
C ALA A 283 -13.82 -59.87 -62.09
N GLU A 284 -13.86 -61.18 -62.18
CA GLU A 284 -13.09 -62.05 -63.08
C GLU A 284 -13.65 -62.00 -64.51
N PRO A 285 -13.01 -62.63 -65.49
CA PRO A 285 -11.80 -63.45 -65.52
C PRO A 285 -10.58 -62.82 -66.21
#